data_ca61cf7dabfaee05f0821ad261a20cda
#
_entry.id   ca61cf7dabfaee05f0821ad261a20cda
#
_cell.length_a   1.000
_cell.length_b   1.000
_cell.length_c   1.000
_cell.angle_alpha   90.00
_cell.angle_beta   90.00
_cell.angle_gamma   90.00
#
_symmetry.space_group_name_H-M   'P 1'
#
loop_
_entity.id
_entity.type
_entity.pdbx_description
1 polymer ?
#
loop_
_entity_poly.entity_id
_entity_poly.type
_entity_poly.pdbx_seq_one_letter_code
_entity_poly.pdbx_strand_id
1 'polypeptide(L)'
;ITCRDWSSDVCSSDLWYNAHPAELFMGDTGSLALGATLGVVALMTGQWLLLPVVMLVPVAEALSVIIQVLYFKYTKKRYGEGRRAFKMAPLHHHFELLGWSETQVVQRFWLVAILAVMAGVALSLI
;
A
#
# COMPACT_ATOMS: atom_id res chain seq x y z
N ILE A 1 5.39 9.38 24.01
CA ILE A 1 6.38 8.29 24.17
C ILE A 1 7.02 8.10 22.81
N THR A 2 8.19 8.67 22.63
CA THR A 2 9.00 8.49 21.43
C THR A 2 9.69 7.14 21.53
N CYS A 3 9.26 6.14 20.74
CA CYS A 3 10.03 4.92 20.54
C CYS A 3 11.34 5.29 19.84
N ARG A 4 12.41 5.47 20.63
CA ARG A 4 13.75 5.80 20.18
C ARG A 4 14.69 4.58 20.33
N ASP A 5 14.16 3.39 20.28
CA ASP A 5 14.99 2.19 20.35
C ASP A 5 15.03 1.51 19.00
N TRP A 6 16.24 1.49 18.45
CA TRP A 6 16.68 0.86 17.22
C TRP A 6 16.69 -0.68 17.33
N SER A 7 15.75 -1.26 18.06
CA SER A 7 15.54 -2.69 17.97
C SER A 7 14.66 -2.98 16.77
N SER A 8 15.07 -3.88 15.94
CA SER A 8 14.43 -4.37 14.71
C SER A 8 13.04 -4.99 14.92
N ASP A 9 12.46 -4.77 16.06
CA ASP A 9 11.11 -5.10 16.41
C ASP A 9 10.20 -4.01 15.88
N VAL A 10 9.94 -4.05 14.56
CA VAL A 10 8.65 -3.59 14.06
C VAL A 10 7.65 -4.54 14.71
N CYS A 11 7.37 -4.24 15.95
CA CYS A 11 6.62 -5.10 16.83
C CYS A 11 5.20 -5.19 16.29
N SER A 12 4.64 -6.37 16.28
CA SER A 12 3.20 -6.54 16.02
C SER A 12 2.35 -5.63 16.90
N SER A 13 2.88 -5.15 18.04
CA SER A 13 2.28 -4.12 18.87
C SER A 13 2.11 -2.78 18.15
N ASP A 14 3.06 -2.36 17.29
CA ASP A 14 2.94 -1.07 16.58
C ASP A 14 1.79 -1.10 15.58
N LEU A 15 1.56 -2.24 14.93
CA LEU A 15 0.42 -2.45 14.04
C LEU A 15 -0.90 -2.50 14.82
N TRP A 16 -0.89 -3.06 16.02
CA TRP A 16 -2.05 -3.12 16.90
C TRP A 16 -2.50 -1.73 17.32
N TYR A 17 -1.57 -0.87 17.75
CA TYR A 17 -1.86 0.50 18.15
C TYR A 17 -2.13 1.46 16.99
N ASN A 18 -1.75 1.07 15.77
CA ASN A 18 -2.07 1.83 14.54
C ASN A 18 -3.47 1.51 14.00
N ALA A 19 -4.13 0.46 14.51
CA ALA A 19 -5.50 0.16 14.15
C ALA A 19 -6.47 1.23 14.69
N HIS A 20 -7.59 1.41 14.02
CA HIS A 20 -8.58 2.42 14.44
C HIS A 20 -9.26 2.05 15.78
N PRO A 21 -9.36 2.97 16.75
CA PRO A 21 -8.80 4.33 16.81
C PRO A 21 -7.27 4.29 17.04
N ALA A 22 -6.51 4.94 16.14
CA ALA A 22 -5.06 4.87 16.16
C ALA A 22 -4.50 5.69 17.34
N GLU A 23 -3.76 5.03 18.22
CA GLU A 23 -3.02 5.67 19.30
C GLU A 23 -1.57 5.99 18.88
N LEU A 24 -1.06 5.25 17.90
CA LEU A 24 0.29 5.39 17.37
C LEU A 24 0.27 5.27 15.84
N PHE A 25 1.04 6.11 15.15
CA PHE A 25 1.17 6.02 13.69
C PHE A 25 2.51 5.39 13.31
N MET A 26 2.46 4.38 12.44
CA MET A 26 3.67 3.82 11.83
C MET A 26 4.29 4.86 10.90
N GLY A 27 5.52 5.29 11.22
CA GLY A 27 6.27 6.21 10.36
C GLY A 27 6.93 5.51 9.17
N ASP A 28 7.69 6.30 8.40
CA ASP A 28 8.42 5.80 7.22
C ASP A 28 9.44 4.72 7.57
N THR A 29 10.03 4.76 8.76
CA THR A 29 10.98 3.76 9.23
C THR A 29 10.35 2.37 9.30
N GLY A 30 9.13 2.28 9.85
CA GLY A 30 8.41 1.01 9.95
C GLY A 30 7.94 0.49 8.59
N SER A 31 7.38 1.36 7.75
CA SER A 31 6.89 0.98 6.42
C SER A 31 8.01 0.54 5.48
N LEU A 32 9.15 1.22 5.50
CA LEU A 32 10.33 0.86 4.71
C LEU A 32 10.96 -0.46 5.21
N ALA A 33 11.02 -0.67 6.53
CA ALA A 33 11.52 -1.91 7.12
C ALA A 33 10.66 -3.11 6.70
N LEU A 34 9.33 -2.98 6.77
CA LEU A 34 8.41 -4.03 6.31
C LEU A 34 8.55 -4.31 4.81
N GLY A 35 8.63 -3.26 3.99
CA GLY A 35 8.82 -3.40 2.54
C GLY A 35 10.13 -4.10 2.19
N ALA A 36 11.23 -3.72 2.84
CA ALA A 36 12.54 -4.34 2.65
C ALA A 36 12.53 -5.83 3.07
N THR A 37 11.95 -6.13 4.22
CA THR A 37 11.82 -7.51 4.72
C THR A 37 11.05 -8.40 3.74
N LEU A 38 9.91 -7.92 3.26
CA LEU A 38 9.11 -8.65 2.27
C LEU A 38 9.87 -8.87 0.96
N GLY A 39 10.62 -7.86 0.49
CA GLY A 39 11.47 -7.98 -0.68
C GLY A 39 12.56 -9.04 -0.52
N VAL A 40 13.26 -9.03 0.63
CA VAL A 40 14.30 -10.02 0.93
C VAL A 40 13.71 -11.43 1.02
N VAL A 41 12.59 -11.62 1.72
CA VAL A 41 11.93 -12.92 1.83
C VAL A 41 11.50 -13.45 0.45
N ALA A 42 10.94 -12.59 -0.41
CA ALA A 42 10.54 -12.98 -1.76
C ALA A 42 11.73 -13.42 -2.62
N LEU A 43 12.88 -12.77 -2.47
CA LEU A 43 14.11 -13.17 -3.16
C LEU A 43 14.67 -14.47 -2.60
N MET A 44 14.69 -14.65 -1.27
CA MET A 44 15.17 -15.88 -0.62
C MET A 44 14.32 -17.10 -0.96
N THR A 45 13.00 -16.92 -1.10
CA THR A 45 12.08 -18.00 -1.49
C THR A 45 12.07 -18.29 -2.99
N GLY A 46 12.73 -17.44 -3.81
CA GLY A 46 12.71 -17.55 -5.27
C GLY A 46 11.37 -17.20 -5.92
N GLN A 47 10.39 -16.75 -5.15
CA GLN A 47 9.02 -16.48 -5.60
C GLN A 47 8.75 -14.97 -5.82
N TRP A 48 9.74 -14.26 -6.29
CA TRP A 48 9.64 -12.82 -6.50
C TRP A 48 8.52 -12.39 -7.47
N LEU A 49 8.10 -13.29 -8.40
CA LEU A 49 6.98 -13.03 -9.31
C LEU A 49 5.61 -13.02 -8.61
N LEU A 50 5.49 -13.69 -7.46
CA LEU A 50 4.27 -13.68 -6.66
C LEU A 50 4.15 -12.45 -5.77
N LEU A 51 5.26 -11.75 -5.52
CA LEU A 51 5.26 -10.56 -4.67
C LEU A 51 4.22 -9.51 -5.09
N PRO A 52 4.10 -9.14 -6.40
CA PRO A 52 3.07 -8.19 -6.82
C PRO A 52 1.63 -8.67 -6.58
N VAL A 53 1.40 -10.00 -6.58
CA VAL A 53 0.08 -10.58 -6.30
C VAL A 53 -0.23 -10.47 -4.81
N VAL A 54 0.70 -10.87 -3.95
CA VAL A 54 0.57 -10.78 -2.49
C VAL A 54 0.43 -9.33 -2.05
N MET A 55 1.18 -8.42 -2.67
CA MET A 55 1.18 -6.98 -2.39
C MET A 55 0.24 -6.20 -3.33
N LEU A 56 -0.87 -6.80 -3.74
CA LEU A 56 -1.78 -6.22 -4.73
C LEU A 56 -2.25 -4.82 -4.34
N VAL A 57 -2.65 -4.61 -3.10
CA VAL A 57 -3.16 -3.30 -2.62
C VAL A 57 -2.07 -2.23 -2.65
N PRO A 58 -0.89 -2.39 -2.02
CA PRO A 58 0.21 -1.42 -2.13
C PRO A 58 0.66 -1.16 -3.57
N VAL A 59 0.69 -2.19 -4.41
CA VAL A 59 1.05 -2.04 -5.83
C VAL A 59 0.01 -1.21 -6.57
N ALA A 60 -1.29 -1.45 -6.34
CA ALA A 60 -2.37 -0.67 -6.94
C ALA A 60 -2.31 0.81 -6.49
N GLU A 61 -2.04 1.07 -5.22
CA GLU A 61 -1.84 2.42 -4.69
C GLU A 61 -0.67 3.13 -5.40
N ALA A 62 0.50 2.49 -5.46
CA ALA A 62 1.67 3.05 -6.13
C ALA A 62 1.41 3.30 -7.63
N LEU A 63 0.79 2.34 -8.33
CA LEU A 63 0.43 2.49 -9.74
C LEU A 63 -0.55 3.64 -9.97
N SER A 64 -1.52 3.84 -9.09
CA SER A 64 -2.48 4.96 -9.19
C SER A 64 -1.77 6.31 -9.19
N VAL A 65 -0.76 6.47 -8.32
CA VAL A 65 0.06 7.70 -8.25
C VAL A 65 0.89 7.87 -9.53
N ILE A 66 1.55 6.81 -9.98
CA ILE A 66 2.36 6.83 -11.21
C ILE A 66 1.50 7.23 -12.41
N ILE A 67 0.35 6.57 -12.58
CA ILE A 67 -0.60 6.88 -13.67
C ILE A 67 -1.07 8.33 -13.60
N GLN A 68 -1.45 8.80 -12.41
CA GLN A 68 -1.88 10.17 -12.21
C GLN A 68 -0.82 11.18 -12.63
N VAL A 69 0.43 10.99 -12.20
CA VAL A 69 1.54 11.90 -12.51
C VAL A 69 1.89 11.86 -14.00
N LEU A 70 1.96 10.67 -14.59
CA LEU A 70 2.28 10.51 -16.02
C LEU A 70 1.18 11.12 -16.88
N TYR A 71 -0.08 10.85 -16.56
CA TYR A 71 -1.23 11.40 -17.28
C TYR A 71 -1.28 12.94 -17.18
N PHE A 72 -1.04 13.49 -15.99
CA PHE A 72 -0.98 14.93 -15.78
C PHE A 72 0.15 15.58 -16.59
N LYS A 73 1.35 14.98 -16.57
CA LYS A 73 2.49 15.48 -17.35
C LYS A 73 2.24 15.40 -18.87
N TYR A 74 1.67 14.28 -19.32
CA TYR A 74 1.36 14.06 -20.73
C TYR A 74 0.31 15.06 -21.24
N THR A 75 -0.79 15.25 -20.51
CA THR A 75 -1.86 16.19 -20.91
C THR A 75 -1.38 17.63 -20.85
N LYS A 76 -0.57 18.00 -19.84
CA LYS A 76 0.03 19.33 -19.75
C LYS A 76 0.94 19.61 -20.96
N LYS A 77 1.73 18.61 -21.39
CA LYS A 77 2.63 18.78 -22.56
C LYS A 77 1.88 18.86 -23.89
N ARG A 78 0.75 18.14 -24.02
CA ARG A 78 0.01 18.04 -25.30
C ARG A 78 -1.09 19.08 -25.47
N TYR A 79 -1.76 19.46 -24.38
CA TYR A 79 -2.94 20.34 -24.42
C TYR A 79 -2.74 21.65 -23.66
N GLY A 80 -1.59 21.88 -23.04
CA GLY A 80 -1.33 23.08 -22.22
C GLY A 80 -1.99 23.05 -20.85
N GLU A 81 -3.01 22.21 -20.64
CA GLU A 81 -3.71 22.04 -19.38
C GLU A 81 -3.50 20.65 -18.82
N GLY A 82 -3.12 20.56 -17.53
CA GLY A 82 -2.97 19.30 -16.83
C GLY A 82 -4.33 18.72 -16.42
N ARG A 83 -4.76 17.61 -17.03
CA ARG A 83 -5.97 16.89 -16.62
C ARG A 83 -5.60 15.79 -15.63
N ARG A 84 -6.49 15.52 -14.67
CA ARG A 84 -6.33 14.46 -13.67
C ARG A 84 -7.10 13.22 -14.10
N ALA A 85 -6.47 12.04 -14.03
CA ALA A 85 -7.12 10.76 -14.32
C ALA A 85 -8.08 10.36 -13.19
N PHE A 86 -7.64 10.54 -11.93
CA PHE A 86 -8.44 10.31 -10.74
C PHE A 86 -8.74 11.64 -10.05
N LYS A 87 -9.84 11.72 -9.29
CA LYS A 87 -10.16 12.90 -8.48
C LYS A 87 -9.01 13.26 -7.54
N MET A 88 -8.42 12.23 -6.92
CA MET A 88 -7.22 12.31 -6.10
C MET A 88 -6.46 10.99 -6.16
N ALA A 89 -5.15 11.02 -6.12
CA ALA A 89 -4.27 9.86 -5.94
C ALA A 89 -3.55 10.04 -4.61
N PRO A 90 -3.32 8.96 -3.85
CA PRO A 90 -3.57 7.54 -4.08
C PRO A 90 -5.07 7.13 -4.06
N LEU A 91 -5.38 5.84 -4.38
CA LEU A 91 -6.76 5.35 -4.53
C LEU A 91 -7.62 5.50 -3.28
N HIS A 92 -7.05 5.32 -2.09
CA HIS A 92 -7.82 5.48 -0.84
C HIS A 92 -8.44 6.88 -0.73
N HIS A 93 -7.72 7.95 -1.05
CA HIS A 93 -8.28 9.31 -1.08
C HIS A 93 -9.34 9.51 -2.17
N HIS A 94 -9.24 8.77 -3.29
CA HIS A 94 -10.29 8.79 -4.31
C HIS A 94 -11.61 8.27 -3.74
N PHE A 95 -11.59 7.17 -2.97
CA PHE A 95 -12.78 6.58 -2.35
C PHE A 95 -13.33 7.44 -1.22
N GLU A 96 -12.49 8.11 -0.45
CA GLU A 96 -12.91 9.11 0.56
C GLU A 96 -13.69 10.27 -0.08
N LEU A 97 -13.21 10.78 -1.22
CA LEU A 97 -13.91 11.81 -1.99
C LEU A 97 -15.22 11.33 -2.64
N LEU A 98 -15.43 10.02 -2.73
CA LEU A 98 -16.72 9.42 -3.13
C LEU A 98 -17.70 9.26 -1.97
N GLY A 99 -17.29 9.64 -0.74
CA GLY A 99 -18.14 9.63 0.45
C GLY A 99 -17.98 8.38 1.32
N TRP A 100 -16.95 7.57 1.11
CA TRP A 100 -16.65 6.44 2.01
C TRP A 100 -15.89 6.93 3.24
N SER A 101 -16.20 6.37 4.42
CA SER A 101 -15.40 6.63 5.62
C SER A 101 -14.05 5.94 5.51
N GLU A 102 -13.00 6.52 6.14
CA GLU A 102 -11.65 5.93 6.18
C GLU A 102 -11.67 4.48 6.64
N THR A 103 -12.44 4.18 7.67
CA THR A 103 -12.59 2.81 8.22
C THR A 103 -13.18 1.84 7.19
N GLN A 104 -14.15 2.28 6.39
CA GLN A 104 -14.73 1.46 5.32
C GLN A 104 -13.72 1.19 4.21
N VAL A 105 -12.91 2.17 3.83
CA VAL A 105 -11.84 2.01 2.83
C VAL A 105 -10.82 1.00 3.32
N VAL A 106 -10.32 1.16 4.57
CA VAL A 106 -9.34 0.26 5.17
C VAL A 106 -9.88 -1.17 5.26
N GLN A 107 -11.10 -1.38 5.75
CA GLN A 107 -11.69 -2.72 5.87
C GLN A 107 -11.82 -3.42 4.51
N ARG A 108 -12.25 -2.70 3.47
CA ARG A 108 -12.38 -3.25 2.12
C ARG A 108 -11.01 -3.58 1.52
N PHE A 109 -10.01 -2.74 1.74
CA PHE A 109 -8.65 -3.00 1.29
C PHE A 109 -8.05 -4.21 2.00
N TRP A 110 -8.35 -4.41 3.29
CA TRP A 110 -7.94 -5.62 4.01
C TRP A 110 -8.56 -6.87 3.42
N LEU A 111 -9.85 -6.85 3.10
CA LEU A 111 -10.51 -8.00 2.46
C LEU A 111 -9.86 -8.33 1.11
N VAL A 112 -9.59 -7.33 0.28
CA VAL A 112 -8.91 -7.52 -1.00
C VAL A 112 -7.49 -8.05 -0.79
N ALA A 113 -6.75 -7.52 0.19
CA ALA A 113 -5.40 -7.98 0.50
C ALA A 113 -5.38 -9.44 0.96
N ILE A 114 -6.31 -9.85 1.84
CA ILE A 114 -6.42 -11.24 2.30
C ILE A 114 -6.71 -12.17 1.11
N LEU A 115 -7.65 -11.83 0.25
CA LEU A 115 -7.94 -12.61 -0.95
C LEU A 115 -6.73 -12.72 -1.89
N ALA A 116 -5.99 -11.64 -2.06
CA ALA A 116 -4.78 -11.62 -2.88
C ALA A 116 -3.67 -12.51 -2.29
N VAL A 117 -3.48 -12.48 -0.96
CA VAL A 117 -2.53 -13.36 -0.28
C VAL A 117 -2.95 -14.82 -0.43
N MET A 118 -4.22 -15.16 -0.24
CA MET A 118 -4.72 -16.51 -0.42
C MET A 118 -4.51 -17.02 -1.85
N ALA A 119 -4.77 -16.16 -2.84
CA ALA A 119 -4.48 -16.49 -4.24
C ALA A 119 -2.97 -16.67 -4.50
N GLY A 120 -2.13 -15.81 -3.93
CA GLY A 120 -0.66 -15.93 -4.04
C GLY A 120 -0.15 -17.24 -3.45
N VAL A 121 -0.63 -17.61 -2.27
CA VAL A 121 -0.27 -18.89 -1.63
C VAL A 121 -0.75 -20.08 -2.47
N ALA A 122 -1.98 -20.05 -2.98
CA ALA A 122 -2.48 -21.09 -3.87
C ALA A 122 -1.62 -21.26 -5.13
N LEU A 123 -1.18 -20.14 -5.74
CA LEU A 123 -0.29 -20.17 -6.90
C LEU A 123 1.11 -20.69 -6.56
N SER A 124 1.59 -20.46 -5.33
CA SER A 124 2.90 -20.96 -4.91
C SER A 124 2.96 -22.46 -4.70
N LEU A 125 1.80 -23.11 -4.55
CA LEU A 125 1.68 -24.57 -4.34
C LEU A 125 1.53 -25.37 -5.64
N ILE A 126 1.33 -24.68 -6.77
CA ILE A 126 1.23 -25.28 -8.12
C ILE A 126 2.61 -25.30 -8.78
#